data_d352f76b6739537e500fab4afa48e2c6
#
_entry.id   d352f76b6739537e500fab4afa48e2c6
#
_cell.length_a   1.000
_cell.length_b   1.000
_cell.length_c   1.000
_cell.angle_alpha   90.00
_cell.angle_beta   90.00
_cell.angle_gamma   90.00
#
_symmetry.space_group_name_H-M   'P 1'
#
loop_
_entity.id
_entity.type
_entity.pdbx_description
1 polymer ?
#
loop_
_entity_poly.entity_id
_entity_poly.type
_entity_poly.pdbx_seq_one_letter_code
_entity_poly.pdbx_strand_id
1 'polypeptide(L)'
;DDDVISHCIAWCHDIGWTSDHSLPNLHSGHPWDLLRTYREDVTYVVVSAQRQQELTDLFDCPAEEIRVVYNGVDPAFLLGLTDEGARLIDRLDLLFSDLILLMPVRITQAKNIELALRVVAALKGRGLDVKLVLTGPPDPHDEESMAYFRHLQARRRELGVENEMRFVFESGPDGEDGFTIGMAVVADLFRVTDVVFMPSHREGFGMPVLEAGLVGKPMVCTAVPAALEIGGEDVLLIHPDDDPERIADRMLSSVEETPAYRLRRRVRQSYTWRQIFRHDIEPLLKGG
;
A
#
# COMPACT_ATOMS: atom_id res chain seq x y z
N ASP A 1 -14.56 -45.10 5.06
CA ASP A 1 -13.82 -43.83 5.11
C ASP A 1 -14.13 -43.02 3.85
N ASP A 2 -15.41 -42.60 3.69
CA ASP A 2 -15.93 -41.92 2.49
C ASP A 2 -15.96 -40.38 2.63
N ASP A 3 -15.18 -39.80 3.53
CA ASP A 3 -15.23 -38.37 3.85
C ASP A 3 -13.94 -37.59 3.50
N VAL A 4 -13.31 -37.86 2.38
CA VAL A 4 -11.99 -37.23 2.12
C VAL A 4 -12.05 -35.95 1.29
N ILE A 5 -13.14 -35.67 0.56
CA ILE A 5 -13.27 -34.41 -0.23
C ILE A 5 -14.66 -33.83 0.00
N SER A 6 -14.75 -32.82 0.86
CA SER A 6 -16.00 -32.10 1.12
C SER A 6 -16.27 -30.95 0.12
N HIS A 7 -15.24 -30.49 -0.58
CA HIS A 7 -15.37 -29.37 -1.53
C HIS A 7 -14.25 -29.44 -2.58
N CYS A 8 -14.61 -29.33 -3.86
CA CYS A 8 -13.68 -29.31 -4.97
C CYS A 8 -13.69 -27.92 -5.65
N ILE A 9 -12.53 -27.26 -5.78
CA ILE A 9 -12.38 -26.02 -6.50
C ILE A 9 -11.50 -26.23 -7.72
N ALA A 10 -12.05 -25.98 -8.91
CA ALA A 10 -11.31 -25.99 -10.16
C ALA A 10 -10.85 -24.57 -10.50
N TRP A 11 -9.56 -24.30 -10.37
CA TRP A 11 -8.97 -23.00 -10.65
C TRP A 11 -8.40 -22.96 -12.06
N CYS A 12 -9.09 -22.26 -12.96
CA CYS A 12 -8.79 -22.24 -14.39
C CYS A 12 -8.05 -20.96 -14.79
N HIS A 13 -6.74 -21.05 -15.04
CA HIS A 13 -5.94 -19.93 -15.55
C HIS A 13 -6.10 -19.74 -17.05
N ASP A 14 -6.08 -20.87 -17.78
CA ASP A 14 -6.26 -20.96 -19.23
C ASP A 14 -7.25 -22.04 -19.59
N ILE A 15 -7.96 -21.80 -20.68
CA ILE A 15 -8.96 -22.74 -21.22
C ILE A 15 -8.48 -23.14 -22.62
N GLY A 16 -7.81 -24.29 -22.67
CA GLY A 16 -7.21 -24.77 -23.93
C GLY A 16 -8.23 -24.98 -25.07
N TRP A 17 -9.49 -25.32 -24.72
CA TRP A 17 -10.57 -25.56 -25.66
C TRP A 17 -11.10 -24.31 -26.37
N THR A 18 -10.78 -23.12 -25.86
CA THR A 18 -11.19 -21.82 -26.43
C THR A 18 -10.04 -21.10 -27.17
N SER A 19 -8.85 -21.73 -27.22
CA SER A 19 -7.66 -21.17 -27.85
C SER A 19 -7.33 -21.89 -29.15
N ASP A 20 -7.38 -21.19 -30.29
CA ASP A 20 -7.01 -21.74 -31.60
C ASP A 20 -5.60 -22.33 -31.63
N HIS A 21 -4.70 -21.77 -30.82
CA HIS A 21 -3.32 -22.25 -30.70
C HIS A 21 -3.24 -23.61 -29.97
N SER A 22 -4.12 -23.85 -29.01
CA SER A 22 -4.11 -25.05 -28.19
C SER A 22 -4.94 -26.19 -28.78
N LEU A 23 -6.00 -25.87 -29.55
CA LEU A 23 -6.93 -26.84 -30.14
C LEU A 23 -6.24 -28.01 -30.88
N PRO A 24 -5.20 -27.83 -31.69
CA PRO A 24 -4.54 -28.93 -32.38
C PRO A 24 -3.85 -29.93 -31.48
N ASN A 25 -3.57 -29.57 -30.23
CA ASN A 25 -2.83 -30.38 -29.28
C ASN A 25 -3.74 -30.98 -28.19
N LEU A 26 -5.04 -30.77 -28.27
CA LEU A 26 -5.99 -31.29 -27.30
C LEU A 26 -6.44 -32.72 -27.65
N HIS A 27 -6.59 -33.49 -26.60
CA HIS A 27 -7.10 -34.88 -26.72
C HIS A 27 -8.63 -34.91 -26.51
N SER A 28 -9.30 -35.83 -27.16
CA SER A 28 -10.71 -36.14 -26.95
C SER A 28 -10.90 -37.48 -26.25
N GLY A 29 -12.08 -37.67 -25.66
CA GLY A 29 -12.42 -38.88 -24.90
C GLY A 29 -12.04 -38.76 -23.42
N HIS A 30 -12.48 -39.76 -22.62
CA HIS A 30 -12.17 -39.81 -21.18
C HIS A 30 -10.65 -40.03 -20.96
N PRO A 31 -10.00 -39.33 -20.02
CA PRO A 31 -10.60 -38.37 -19.05
C PRO A 31 -10.65 -36.91 -19.54
N TRP A 32 -10.19 -36.61 -20.75
CA TRP A 32 -10.02 -35.23 -21.27
C TRP A 32 -11.35 -34.48 -21.42
N ASP A 33 -12.43 -35.20 -21.73
CA ASP A 33 -13.76 -34.58 -21.85
C ASP A 33 -14.27 -34.01 -20.51
N LEU A 34 -13.74 -34.44 -19.36
CA LEU A 34 -14.07 -33.84 -18.05
C LEU A 34 -13.67 -32.36 -17.96
N LEU A 35 -12.63 -31.94 -18.68
CA LEU A 35 -12.15 -30.56 -18.67
C LEU A 35 -13.10 -29.58 -19.41
N ARG A 36 -14.07 -30.10 -20.16
CA ARG A 36 -15.08 -29.32 -20.87
C ARG A 36 -16.52 -29.69 -20.50
N THR A 37 -16.69 -30.37 -19.37
CA THR A 37 -18.00 -30.80 -18.88
C THR A 37 -18.26 -30.09 -17.55
N TYR A 38 -19.32 -29.31 -17.47
CA TYR A 38 -19.75 -28.69 -16.23
C TYR A 38 -20.18 -29.75 -15.20
N ARG A 39 -19.82 -29.50 -13.95
CA ARG A 39 -20.19 -30.36 -12.81
C ARG A 39 -20.68 -29.48 -11.66
N GLU A 40 -21.88 -29.78 -11.16
CA GLU A 40 -22.51 -29.04 -10.05
C GLU A 40 -21.78 -29.21 -8.71
N ASP A 41 -21.00 -30.31 -8.54
CA ASP A 41 -20.21 -30.58 -7.32
C ASP A 41 -18.83 -29.93 -7.31
N VAL A 42 -18.52 -29.07 -8.30
CA VAL A 42 -17.24 -28.35 -8.44
C VAL A 42 -17.48 -26.85 -8.47
N THR A 43 -16.80 -26.11 -7.61
CA THR A 43 -16.74 -24.64 -7.71
C THR A 43 -15.69 -24.24 -8.74
N TYR A 44 -16.11 -23.60 -9.81
CA TYR A 44 -15.21 -23.11 -10.84
C TYR A 44 -14.74 -21.69 -10.55
N VAL A 45 -13.44 -21.48 -10.66
CA VAL A 45 -12.78 -20.19 -10.48
C VAL A 45 -11.94 -19.87 -11.70
N VAL A 46 -12.08 -18.67 -12.24
CA VAL A 46 -11.29 -18.15 -13.36
C VAL A 46 -10.58 -16.86 -12.98
N VAL A 47 -9.53 -16.50 -13.73
CA VAL A 47 -8.65 -15.37 -13.39
C VAL A 47 -9.05 -14.04 -14.04
N SER A 48 -10.11 -13.99 -14.82
CA SER A 48 -10.62 -12.74 -15.41
C SER A 48 -12.08 -12.89 -15.89
N ALA A 49 -12.76 -11.78 -16.09
CA ALA A 49 -14.10 -11.75 -16.67
C ALA A 49 -14.15 -12.34 -18.11
N GLN A 50 -13.08 -12.17 -18.87
CA GLN A 50 -12.99 -12.80 -20.21
C GLN A 50 -12.95 -14.33 -20.06
N ARG A 51 -12.15 -14.87 -19.13
CA ARG A 51 -12.10 -16.32 -18.88
C ARG A 51 -13.42 -16.86 -18.32
N GLN A 52 -14.16 -16.04 -17.56
CA GLN A 52 -15.51 -16.39 -17.12
C GLN A 52 -16.43 -16.61 -18.33
N GLN A 53 -16.45 -15.68 -19.26
CA GLN A 53 -17.27 -15.82 -20.48
C GLN A 53 -16.87 -17.03 -21.31
N GLU A 54 -15.58 -17.24 -21.53
CA GLU A 54 -15.07 -18.40 -22.29
C GLU A 54 -15.47 -19.74 -21.66
N LEU A 55 -15.40 -19.85 -20.31
CA LEU A 55 -15.76 -21.07 -19.62
C LEU A 55 -17.28 -21.27 -19.56
N THR A 56 -18.04 -20.17 -19.42
CA THR A 56 -19.52 -20.16 -19.50
C THR A 56 -19.99 -20.68 -20.86
N ASP A 57 -19.39 -20.18 -21.95
CA ASP A 57 -19.72 -20.63 -23.30
C ASP A 57 -19.32 -22.10 -23.53
N LEU A 58 -18.18 -22.54 -22.99
CA LEU A 58 -17.71 -23.92 -23.12
C LEU A 58 -18.57 -24.92 -22.37
N PHE A 59 -19.07 -24.54 -21.20
CA PHE A 59 -19.87 -25.39 -20.30
C PHE A 59 -21.37 -25.29 -20.57
N ASP A 60 -21.81 -24.30 -21.34
CA ASP A 60 -23.24 -23.96 -21.53
C ASP A 60 -23.98 -23.81 -20.20
N CYS A 61 -23.37 -23.03 -19.27
CA CYS A 61 -23.90 -22.80 -17.92
C CYS A 61 -24.07 -21.29 -17.65
N PRO A 62 -24.87 -20.89 -16.62
CA PRO A 62 -24.97 -19.50 -16.20
C PRO A 62 -23.64 -18.92 -15.70
N ALA A 63 -23.38 -17.64 -15.98
CA ALA A 63 -22.12 -16.97 -15.57
C ALA A 63 -21.96 -16.93 -14.04
N GLU A 64 -23.05 -16.96 -13.29
CA GLU A 64 -23.08 -16.96 -11.82
C GLU A 64 -22.44 -18.23 -11.20
N GLU A 65 -22.39 -19.31 -11.97
CA GLU A 65 -21.78 -20.59 -11.54
C GLU A 65 -20.24 -20.54 -11.61
N ILE A 66 -19.67 -19.53 -12.26
CA ILE A 66 -18.23 -19.40 -12.44
C ILE A 66 -17.75 -18.12 -11.74
N ARG A 67 -16.92 -18.28 -10.73
CA ARG A 67 -16.39 -17.13 -9.96
C ARG A 67 -15.14 -16.54 -10.60
N VAL A 68 -15.03 -15.21 -10.58
CA VAL A 68 -13.81 -14.52 -11.01
C VAL A 68 -12.98 -14.20 -9.78
N VAL A 69 -11.77 -14.72 -9.72
CA VAL A 69 -10.76 -14.39 -8.72
C VAL A 69 -9.49 -13.99 -9.45
N TYR A 70 -9.16 -12.72 -9.43
CA TYR A 70 -8.00 -12.18 -10.15
C TYR A 70 -6.68 -12.74 -9.60
N ASN A 71 -5.64 -12.73 -10.43
CA ASN A 71 -4.29 -12.99 -9.95
C ASN A 71 -3.74 -11.81 -9.15
N GLY A 72 -3.00 -12.13 -8.09
CA GLY A 72 -2.35 -11.15 -7.24
C GLY A 72 -0.88 -10.96 -7.55
N VAL A 73 -0.35 -9.86 -7.04
CA VAL A 73 1.09 -9.57 -7.01
C VAL A 73 1.59 -9.58 -5.56
N ASP A 74 2.87 -9.90 -5.40
CA ASP A 74 3.58 -9.75 -4.12
C ASP A 74 4.37 -8.43 -4.12
N PRO A 75 3.93 -7.41 -3.36
CA PRO A 75 4.63 -6.14 -3.30
C PRO A 75 6.04 -6.25 -2.70
N ALA A 76 6.26 -7.15 -1.74
CA ALA A 76 7.57 -7.30 -1.12
C ALA A 76 8.60 -7.80 -2.14
N PHE A 77 8.23 -8.79 -2.92
CA PHE A 77 9.06 -9.32 -4.00
C PHE A 77 9.31 -8.29 -5.11
N LEU A 78 8.23 -7.68 -5.65
CA LEU A 78 8.34 -6.75 -6.79
C LEU A 78 9.10 -5.46 -6.46
N LEU A 79 8.97 -4.97 -5.23
CA LEU A 79 9.67 -3.77 -4.77
C LEU A 79 11.06 -4.07 -4.22
N GLY A 80 11.46 -5.34 -4.12
CA GLY A 80 12.75 -5.76 -3.58
C GLY A 80 12.93 -5.32 -2.13
N LEU A 81 11.88 -5.50 -1.30
CA LEU A 81 11.93 -5.12 0.11
C LEU A 81 12.80 -6.10 0.90
N THR A 82 13.49 -5.59 1.90
CA THR A 82 14.15 -6.44 2.90
C THR A 82 13.11 -7.13 3.79
N ASP A 83 13.46 -8.27 4.39
CA ASP A 83 12.57 -8.96 5.32
C ASP A 83 12.17 -8.08 6.51
N GLU A 84 13.09 -7.24 7.00
CA GLU A 84 12.82 -6.31 8.09
C GLU A 84 11.88 -5.20 7.64
N GLY A 85 12.11 -4.62 6.46
CA GLY A 85 11.25 -3.60 5.85
C GLY A 85 9.85 -4.13 5.58
N ALA A 86 9.74 -5.33 4.99
CA ALA A 86 8.45 -5.97 4.73
C ALA A 86 7.64 -6.19 6.02
N ARG A 87 8.29 -6.68 7.10
CA ARG A 87 7.64 -6.84 8.41
C ARG A 87 7.18 -5.51 9.02
N LEU A 88 7.99 -4.45 8.89
CA LEU A 88 7.59 -3.12 9.38
C LEU A 88 6.42 -2.55 8.57
N ILE A 89 6.48 -2.62 7.25
CA ILE A 89 5.43 -2.17 6.34
C ILE A 89 4.10 -2.87 6.64
N ASP A 90 4.16 -4.18 6.90
CA ASP A 90 3.00 -4.98 7.27
C ASP A 90 2.44 -4.60 8.65
N ARG A 91 3.31 -4.43 9.66
CA ARG A 91 2.93 -3.99 11.00
C ARG A 91 2.29 -2.61 11.03
N LEU A 92 2.74 -1.71 10.17
CA LEU A 92 2.19 -0.37 10.02
C LEU A 92 0.95 -0.32 9.12
N ASP A 93 0.59 -1.44 8.51
CA ASP A 93 -0.55 -1.62 7.61
C ASP A 93 -0.52 -0.67 6.38
N LEU A 94 0.70 -0.38 5.87
CA LEU A 94 0.89 0.67 4.88
C LEU A 94 0.25 0.34 3.53
N LEU A 95 0.39 -0.91 3.07
CA LEU A 95 -0.04 -1.30 1.72
C LEU A 95 -1.55 -1.31 1.51
N PHE A 96 -2.35 -1.21 2.58
CA PHE A 96 -3.81 -1.16 2.50
C PHE A 96 -4.37 0.25 2.46
N SER A 97 -3.56 1.25 2.84
CA SER A 97 -4.00 2.63 2.89
C SER A 97 -4.16 3.27 1.51
N ASP A 98 -5.00 4.29 1.45
CA ASP A 98 -5.22 5.09 0.25
C ASP A 98 -3.97 5.89 -0.13
N LEU A 99 -3.33 6.51 0.87
CA LEU A 99 -2.19 7.41 0.69
C LEU A 99 -1.12 7.13 1.74
N ILE A 100 0.11 6.89 1.28
CA ILE A 100 1.27 6.67 2.13
C ILE A 100 2.19 7.87 2.05
N LEU A 101 2.35 8.55 3.18
CA LEU A 101 3.28 9.67 3.34
C LEU A 101 4.52 9.22 4.12
N LEU A 102 5.68 9.71 3.74
CA LEU A 102 6.93 9.47 4.44
C LEU A 102 7.54 10.78 4.91
N MET A 103 7.94 10.81 6.16
CA MET A 103 8.72 11.90 6.76
C MET A 103 10.03 11.32 7.31
N PRO A 104 11.10 11.25 6.49
CA PRO A 104 12.34 10.56 6.85
C PRO A 104 13.27 11.44 7.68
N VAL A 105 12.82 11.84 8.86
CA VAL A 105 13.51 12.82 9.74
C VAL A 105 13.50 12.36 11.18
N ARG A 106 14.40 12.92 11.98
CA ARG A 106 14.38 12.82 13.44
C ARG A 106 13.26 13.67 14.04
N ILE A 107 12.78 13.27 15.21
CA ILE A 107 11.79 14.03 15.97
C ILE A 107 12.45 15.25 16.60
N THR A 108 12.31 16.39 15.96
CA THR A 108 12.78 17.71 16.45
C THR A 108 11.81 18.81 16.07
N GLN A 109 11.75 19.88 16.84
CA GLN A 109 10.89 21.06 16.55
C GLN A 109 11.16 21.66 15.17
N ALA A 110 12.42 21.63 14.70
CA ALA A 110 12.80 22.13 13.39
C ALA A 110 12.06 21.44 12.22
N LYS A 111 11.49 20.26 12.46
CA LYS A 111 10.78 19.47 11.43
C LYS A 111 9.29 19.77 11.35
N ASN A 112 8.74 20.60 12.23
CA ASN A 112 7.34 21.06 12.22
C ASN A 112 6.34 19.88 12.12
N ILE A 113 6.53 18.89 12.99
CA ILE A 113 5.72 17.67 12.99
C ILE A 113 4.26 17.98 13.36
N GLU A 114 4.02 19.06 14.08
CA GLU A 114 2.69 19.57 14.40
C GLU A 114 1.87 19.93 13.14
N LEU A 115 2.52 20.53 12.14
CA LEU A 115 1.85 20.78 10.85
C LEU A 115 1.55 19.47 10.15
N ALA A 116 2.47 18.51 10.19
CA ALA A 116 2.24 17.20 9.60
C ALA A 116 1.04 16.48 10.25
N LEU A 117 0.90 16.52 11.58
CA LEU A 117 -0.27 15.99 12.31
C LEU A 117 -1.58 16.64 11.84
N ARG A 118 -1.60 17.97 11.68
CA ARG A 118 -2.81 18.69 11.21
C ARG A 118 -3.16 18.36 9.77
N VAL A 119 -2.17 18.22 8.89
CA VAL A 119 -2.40 17.81 7.49
C VAL A 119 -2.91 16.38 7.40
N VAL A 120 -2.38 15.46 8.21
CA VAL A 120 -2.90 14.09 8.30
C VAL A 120 -4.36 14.08 8.78
N ALA A 121 -4.69 14.91 9.79
CA ALA A 121 -6.08 15.05 10.26
C ALA A 121 -7.01 15.59 9.15
N ALA A 122 -6.54 16.56 8.38
CA ALA A 122 -7.27 17.10 7.23
C ALA A 122 -7.50 16.05 6.13
N LEU A 123 -6.49 15.23 5.81
CA LEU A 123 -6.61 14.12 4.85
C LEU A 123 -7.59 13.06 5.35
N LYS A 124 -7.52 12.67 6.62
CA LYS A 124 -8.47 11.76 7.26
C LYS A 124 -9.91 12.32 7.21
N GLY A 125 -10.08 13.62 7.45
CA GLY A 125 -11.37 14.30 7.37
C GLY A 125 -12.04 14.21 5.99
N ARG A 126 -11.28 13.93 4.92
CA ARG A 126 -11.77 13.66 3.56
C ARG A 126 -12.17 12.21 3.33
N GLY A 127 -12.14 11.38 4.37
CA GLY A 127 -12.49 9.96 4.29
C GLY A 127 -11.40 9.07 3.73
N LEU A 128 -10.14 9.55 3.66
CA LEU A 128 -9.01 8.76 3.20
C LEU A 128 -8.39 7.95 4.34
N ASP A 129 -8.06 6.69 4.07
CA ASP A 129 -7.12 5.93 4.91
C ASP A 129 -5.70 6.37 4.55
N VAL A 130 -5.19 7.35 5.30
CA VAL A 130 -3.85 7.91 5.12
C VAL A 130 -2.92 7.35 6.19
N LYS A 131 -1.68 7.05 5.82
CA LYS A 131 -0.60 6.73 6.75
C LYS A 131 0.56 7.68 6.51
N LEU A 132 1.01 8.37 7.56
CA LEU A 132 2.27 9.10 7.57
C LEU A 132 3.24 8.39 8.50
N VAL A 133 4.39 7.98 7.95
CA VAL A 133 5.45 7.31 8.69
C VAL A 133 6.58 8.28 8.95
N LEU A 134 6.90 8.50 10.22
CA LEU A 134 8.06 9.26 10.67
C LEU A 134 9.15 8.29 11.14
N THR A 135 10.31 8.32 10.50
CA THR A 135 11.32 7.25 10.64
C THR A 135 12.30 7.44 11.78
N GLY A 136 12.69 8.69 12.06
CA GLY A 136 13.75 8.94 13.03
C GLY A 136 13.24 9.02 14.47
N PRO A 137 14.07 8.60 15.43
CA PRO A 137 13.72 8.67 16.85
C PRO A 137 13.82 10.10 17.42
N PRO A 138 13.21 10.36 18.58
CA PRO A 138 13.68 11.43 19.47
C PRO A 138 15.08 11.08 19.99
N ASP A 139 15.79 12.02 20.59
CA ASP A 139 16.99 11.69 21.34
C ASP A 139 16.61 11.17 22.74
N PRO A 140 16.84 9.88 23.03
CA PRO A 140 16.42 9.31 24.32
C PRO A 140 17.24 9.81 25.52
N HIS A 141 18.39 10.44 25.27
CA HIS A 141 19.29 10.97 26.29
C HIS A 141 19.06 12.49 26.52
N ASP A 142 18.22 13.12 25.71
CA ASP A 142 17.84 14.52 25.83
C ASP A 142 16.39 14.62 26.35
N GLU A 143 16.25 15.16 27.56
CA GLU A 143 14.95 15.27 28.23
C GLU A 143 14.00 16.24 27.50
N GLU A 144 14.51 17.27 26.83
CA GLU A 144 13.72 18.19 26.01
C GLU A 144 13.18 17.48 24.76
N SER A 145 14.01 16.66 24.10
CA SER A 145 13.61 15.85 22.96
C SER A 145 12.49 14.87 23.31
N MET A 146 12.63 14.20 24.46
CA MET A 146 11.60 13.27 24.94
C MET A 146 10.33 13.99 25.40
N ALA A 147 10.43 15.19 25.97
CA ALA A 147 9.26 16.00 26.31
C ALA A 147 8.51 16.44 25.03
N TYR A 148 9.24 16.85 23.99
CA TYR A 148 8.66 17.17 22.69
C TYR A 148 7.97 15.97 22.05
N PHE A 149 8.57 14.79 22.11
CA PHE A 149 7.93 13.56 21.63
C PHE A 149 6.60 13.28 22.36
N ARG A 150 6.58 13.36 23.69
CA ARG A 150 5.33 13.21 24.48
C ARG A 150 4.28 14.28 24.12
N HIS A 151 4.69 15.49 23.82
CA HIS A 151 3.80 16.54 23.30
C HIS A 151 3.17 16.12 21.97
N LEU A 152 3.94 15.61 21.01
CA LEU A 152 3.42 15.11 19.73
C LEU A 152 2.46 13.94 19.90
N GLN A 153 2.75 13.01 20.83
CA GLN A 153 1.82 11.91 21.15
C GLN A 153 0.48 12.44 21.69
N ALA A 154 0.50 13.47 22.56
CA ALA A 154 -0.72 14.10 23.06
C ALA A 154 -1.51 14.79 21.93
N ARG A 155 -0.83 15.58 21.07
CA ARG A 155 -1.47 16.22 19.91
C ARG A 155 -2.06 15.21 18.93
N ARG A 156 -1.38 14.09 18.68
CA ARG A 156 -1.86 13.00 17.85
C ARG A 156 -3.19 12.43 18.36
N ARG A 157 -3.30 12.21 19.69
CA ARG A 157 -4.54 11.77 20.34
C ARG A 157 -5.65 12.81 20.25
N GLU A 158 -5.34 14.09 20.52
CA GLU A 158 -6.31 15.19 20.44
C GLU A 158 -6.91 15.32 19.04
N LEU A 159 -6.12 15.09 18.00
CA LEU A 159 -6.55 15.12 16.60
C LEU A 159 -7.20 13.80 16.14
N GLY A 160 -7.16 12.76 16.96
CA GLY A 160 -7.72 11.44 16.62
C GLY A 160 -7.02 10.76 15.44
N VAL A 161 -5.69 10.95 15.29
CA VAL A 161 -4.89 10.43 14.16
C VAL A 161 -3.82 9.42 14.59
N GLU A 162 -4.11 8.64 15.62
CA GLU A 162 -3.16 7.68 16.20
C GLU A 162 -2.84 6.52 15.24
N ASN A 163 -3.80 6.13 14.43
CA ASN A 163 -3.62 5.10 13.42
C ASN A 163 -3.03 5.62 12.11
N GLU A 164 -3.20 6.90 11.83
CA GLU A 164 -2.75 7.56 10.61
C GLU A 164 -1.31 8.08 10.71
N MET A 165 -0.93 8.65 11.85
CA MET A 165 0.43 9.13 12.11
C MET A 165 1.24 8.10 12.88
N ARG A 166 2.22 7.49 12.24
CA ARG A 166 3.00 6.37 12.77
C ARG A 166 4.45 6.79 13.04
N PHE A 167 4.86 6.76 14.30
CA PHE A 167 6.26 6.91 14.68
C PHE A 167 6.93 5.53 14.66
N VAL A 168 7.98 5.35 13.87
CA VAL A 168 8.75 4.08 13.87
C VAL A 168 9.28 3.77 15.26
N PHE A 169 9.67 4.78 16.02
CA PHE A 169 10.17 4.66 17.39
C PHE A 169 9.24 3.88 18.33
N GLU A 170 7.90 3.96 18.11
CA GLU A 170 6.87 3.22 18.88
C GLU A 170 6.45 1.91 18.21
N SER A 171 7.05 1.56 17.07
CA SER A 171 6.55 0.48 16.21
C SER A 171 7.43 -0.77 16.27
N GLY A 172 8.04 -1.04 17.42
CA GLY A 172 8.79 -2.26 17.68
C GLY A 172 7.95 -3.54 17.59
N PRO A 173 8.56 -4.71 17.46
CA PRO A 173 7.86 -6.00 17.33
C PRO A 173 6.89 -6.28 18.49
N ASP A 174 7.26 -5.87 19.68
CA ASP A 174 6.50 -6.12 20.91
C ASP A 174 5.73 -4.89 21.40
N GLY A 175 5.61 -3.85 20.55
CA GLY A 175 4.98 -2.58 20.91
C GLY A 175 5.81 -1.73 21.86
N GLU A 176 7.09 -2.03 21.96
CA GLU A 176 8.03 -1.29 22.83
C GLU A 176 8.52 -0.01 22.16
N ASP A 177 8.68 1.05 22.96
CA ASP A 177 9.37 2.27 22.56
C ASP A 177 10.87 2.01 22.39
N GLY A 178 11.52 2.80 21.53
CA GLY A 178 12.96 2.69 21.29
C GLY A 178 13.34 1.93 20.02
N PHE A 179 12.35 1.52 19.23
CA PHE A 179 12.64 0.84 17.97
C PHE A 179 13.27 1.81 16.95
N THR A 180 14.39 1.38 16.37
CA THR A 180 15.10 2.13 15.32
C THR A 180 15.35 1.22 14.12
N ILE A 181 15.46 1.84 12.95
CA ILE A 181 15.63 1.14 11.67
C ILE A 181 16.93 1.56 10.97
N GLY A 182 17.52 0.62 10.25
CA GLY A 182 18.67 0.87 9.39
C GLY A 182 18.28 1.54 8.06
N MET A 183 19.27 2.07 7.34
CA MET A 183 19.08 2.75 6.05
C MET A 183 18.40 1.87 4.99
N ALA A 184 18.61 0.55 5.03
CA ALA A 184 17.95 -0.37 4.11
C ALA A 184 16.43 -0.35 4.29
N VAL A 185 15.94 -0.33 5.54
CA VAL A 185 14.51 -0.24 5.84
C VAL A 185 13.95 1.14 5.50
N VAL A 186 14.73 2.22 5.70
CA VAL A 186 14.35 3.56 5.23
C VAL A 186 14.17 3.57 3.71
N ALA A 187 15.07 2.93 2.96
CA ALA A 187 14.95 2.78 1.51
C ALA A 187 13.69 1.99 1.12
N ASP A 188 13.32 0.95 1.87
CA ASP A 188 12.08 0.20 1.66
C ASP A 188 10.85 1.08 1.87
N LEU A 189 10.85 1.94 2.90
CA LEU A 189 9.78 2.90 3.13
C LEU A 189 9.66 3.92 1.98
N PHE A 190 10.78 4.41 1.44
CA PHE A 190 10.75 5.24 0.22
C PHE A 190 10.10 4.51 -0.96
N ARG A 191 10.38 3.21 -1.16
CA ARG A 191 9.80 2.43 -2.27
C ARG A 191 8.28 2.32 -2.17
N VAL A 192 7.74 2.13 -0.96
CA VAL A 192 6.29 1.96 -0.75
C VAL A 192 5.53 3.28 -0.65
N THR A 193 6.20 4.37 -0.33
CA THR A 193 5.62 5.71 -0.18
C THR A 193 4.99 6.25 -1.47
N ASP A 194 3.96 7.07 -1.33
CA ASP A 194 3.34 7.81 -2.43
C ASP A 194 3.85 9.25 -2.49
N VAL A 195 4.09 9.89 -1.33
CA VAL A 195 4.59 11.27 -1.21
C VAL A 195 5.60 11.37 -0.07
N VAL A 196 6.71 12.05 -0.31
CA VAL A 196 7.61 12.48 0.76
C VAL A 196 7.15 13.85 1.26
N PHE A 197 6.84 13.95 2.56
CA PHE A 197 6.28 15.15 3.16
C PHE A 197 7.26 15.78 4.15
N MET A 198 7.72 17.00 3.88
CA MET A 198 8.78 17.70 4.63
C MET A 198 8.36 19.14 4.99
N PRO A 199 7.48 19.33 6.00
CA PRO A 199 7.01 20.67 6.39
C PRO A 199 8.00 21.43 7.29
N SER A 200 9.28 21.16 7.19
CA SER A 200 10.34 21.65 8.09
C SER A 200 10.46 23.17 8.10
N HIS A 201 10.71 23.75 9.28
CA HIS A 201 11.07 25.17 9.39
C HIS A 201 12.47 25.46 8.84
N ARG A 202 13.37 24.47 8.93
CA ARG A 202 14.72 24.57 8.37
C ARG A 202 15.27 23.19 8.04
N GLU A 203 16.10 23.14 7.03
CA GLU A 203 16.90 21.99 6.60
C GLU A 203 18.36 22.41 6.46
N GLY A 204 19.26 21.44 6.65
CA GLY A 204 20.67 21.62 6.31
C GLY A 204 20.85 21.50 4.79
N PHE A 205 21.22 20.34 4.32
CA PHE A 205 21.43 20.05 2.89
C PHE A 205 20.18 19.54 2.15
N GLY A 206 19.23 18.92 2.85
CA GLY A 206 18.00 18.42 2.21
C GLY A 206 18.16 17.03 1.57
N MET A 207 18.90 16.13 2.19
CA MET A 207 19.04 14.74 1.69
C MET A 207 17.73 14.09 1.24
N PRO A 208 16.59 14.25 1.95
CA PRO A 208 15.32 13.66 1.51
C PRO A 208 14.84 14.13 0.14
N VAL A 209 15.25 15.32 -0.32
CA VAL A 209 14.92 15.82 -1.68
C VAL A 209 15.61 14.96 -2.73
N LEU A 210 16.90 14.66 -2.53
CA LEU A 210 17.67 13.79 -3.42
C LEU A 210 17.14 12.36 -3.41
N GLU A 211 16.84 11.85 -2.21
CA GLU A 211 16.33 10.51 -2.01
C GLU A 211 14.96 10.32 -2.67
N ALA A 212 14.04 11.29 -2.48
CA ALA A 212 12.74 11.29 -3.14
C ALA A 212 12.86 11.34 -4.67
N GLY A 213 13.72 12.24 -5.18
CA GLY A 213 13.98 12.39 -6.61
C GLY A 213 14.54 11.11 -7.22
N LEU A 214 15.53 10.48 -6.57
CA LEU A 214 16.14 9.25 -7.06
C LEU A 214 15.16 8.08 -7.16
N VAL A 215 14.24 7.96 -6.19
CA VAL A 215 13.21 6.89 -6.19
C VAL A 215 11.93 7.30 -6.93
N GLY A 216 11.92 8.48 -7.57
CA GLY A 216 10.80 8.98 -8.36
C GLY A 216 9.53 9.25 -7.55
N LYS A 217 9.69 9.78 -6.32
CA LYS A 217 8.54 10.08 -5.45
C LYS A 217 8.23 11.57 -5.45
N PRO A 218 6.95 11.95 -5.63
CA PRO A 218 6.51 13.32 -5.42
C PRO A 218 6.91 13.81 -4.03
N MET A 219 7.31 15.07 -3.95
CA MET A 219 7.68 15.70 -2.70
C MET A 219 6.83 16.93 -2.43
N VAL A 220 6.34 17.04 -1.20
CA VAL A 220 5.68 18.24 -0.67
C VAL A 220 6.52 18.76 0.46
N CYS A 221 7.03 19.99 0.35
CA CYS A 221 7.93 20.54 1.35
C CYS A 221 7.79 22.06 1.48
N THR A 222 8.27 22.58 2.61
CA THR A 222 8.40 24.04 2.80
C THR A 222 9.52 24.59 1.93
N ALA A 223 9.39 25.88 1.57
CA ALA A 223 10.34 26.61 0.73
C ALA A 223 11.64 26.95 1.51
N VAL A 224 12.30 25.93 2.06
CA VAL A 224 13.63 26.07 2.68
C VAL A 224 14.71 26.13 1.59
N PRO A 225 15.86 26.79 1.83
CA PRO A 225 16.91 26.95 0.80
C PRO A 225 17.30 25.65 0.09
N ALA A 226 17.47 24.57 0.83
CA ALA A 226 17.81 23.25 0.27
C ALA A 226 16.73 22.72 -0.69
N ALA A 227 15.46 22.89 -0.38
CA ALA A 227 14.36 22.46 -1.25
C ALA A 227 14.29 23.28 -2.54
N LEU A 228 14.54 24.59 -2.45
CA LEU A 228 14.57 25.48 -3.62
C LEU A 228 15.77 25.22 -4.53
N GLU A 229 16.94 24.97 -3.93
CA GLU A 229 18.19 24.76 -4.69
C GLU A 229 18.18 23.40 -5.42
N ILE A 230 17.70 22.34 -4.77
CA ILE A 230 17.74 20.98 -5.28
C ILE A 230 16.45 20.61 -6.02
N GLY A 231 15.29 20.93 -5.42
CA GLY A 231 13.98 20.53 -5.92
C GLY A 231 13.42 21.47 -7.00
N GLY A 232 13.77 22.76 -6.93
CA GLY A 232 13.31 23.75 -7.91
C GLY A 232 11.79 23.74 -8.12
N GLU A 233 11.36 23.59 -9.37
CA GLU A 233 9.94 23.51 -9.77
C GLU A 233 9.36 22.08 -9.66
N ASP A 234 10.20 21.08 -9.42
CA ASP A 234 9.81 19.67 -9.38
C ASP A 234 9.28 19.20 -8.03
N VAL A 235 9.16 20.09 -7.06
CA VAL A 235 8.58 19.83 -5.74
C VAL A 235 7.38 20.75 -5.46
N LEU A 236 6.39 20.21 -4.75
CA LEU A 236 5.25 21.03 -4.34
C LEU A 236 5.62 21.85 -3.10
N LEU A 237 5.82 23.13 -3.30
CA LEU A 237 6.17 24.06 -2.21
C LEU A 237 4.93 24.48 -1.41
N ILE A 238 5.08 24.46 -0.08
CA ILE A 238 4.10 24.96 0.90
C ILE A 238 4.74 26.01 1.82
N HIS A 239 3.92 26.77 2.54
CA HIS A 239 4.38 27.64 3.61
C HIS A 239 4.09 27.01 4.98
N PRO A 240 4.95 27.18 6.01
CA PRO A 240 4.72 26.64 7.35
C PRO A 240 3.41 27.09 8.01
N ASP A 241 2.90 28.27 7.61
CA ASP A 241 1.66 28.86 8.11
C ASP A 241 0.46 28.65 7.17
N ASP A 242 0.62 27.85 6.10
CA ASP A 242 -0.51 27.50 5.23
C ASP A 242 -1.56 26.72 6.02
N ASP A 243 -2.81 26.89 5.64
CA ASP A 243 -3.92 26.11 6.18
C ASP A 243 -3.71 24.61 5.87
N PRO A 244 -3.73 23.74 6.89
CA PRO A 244 -3.60 22.27 6.71
C PRO A 244 -4.58 21.67 5.70
N GLU A 245 -5.82 22.19 5.65
CA GLU A 245 -6.84 21.77 4.69
C GLU A 245 -6.39 22.09 3.25
N ARG A 246 -5.87 23.29 3.02
CA ARG A 246 -5.34 23.71 1.72
C ARG A 246 -4.12 22.90 1.31
N ILE A 247 -3.22 22.58 2.26
CA ILE A 247 -2.06 21.71 1.98
C ILE A 247 -2.54 20.32 1.56
N ALA A 248 -3.51 19.75 2.28
CA ALA A 248 -4.09 18.45 1.96
C ALA A 248 -4.71 18.43 0.55
N ASP A 249 -5.49 19.45 0.18
CA ASP A 249 -6.08 19.56 -1.17
C ASP A 249 -5.03 19.61 -2.27
N ARG A 250 -4.01 20.45 -2.10
CA ARG A 250 -2.92 20.58 -3.08
C ARG A 250 -2.12 19.27 -3.22
N MET A 251 -1.85 18.61 -2.09
CA MET A 251 -1.15 17.32 -2.07
C MET A 251 -1.96 16.25 -2.83
N LEU A 252 -3.26 16.12 -2.53
CA LEU A 252 -4.13 15.16 -3.21
C LEU A 252 -4.21 15.43 -4.71
N SER A 253 -4.46 16.69 -5.10
CA SER A 253 -4.52 17.05 -6.53
C SER A 253 -3.24 16.65 -7.26
N SER A 254 -2.07 16.90 -6.65
CA SER A 254 -0.78 16.60 -7.27
C SER A 254 -0.53 15.11 -7.51
N VAL A 255 -1.04 14.23 -6.63
CA VAL A 255 -0.86 12.77 -6.79
C VAL A 255 -1.97 12.14 -7.61
N GLU A 256 -3.22 12.60 -7.46
CA GLU A 256 -4.36 12.04 -8.19
C GLU A 256 -4.33 12.35 -9.69
N GLU A 257 -3.68 13.42 -10.11
CA GLU A 257 -3.41 13.71 -11.52
C GLU A 257 -2.44 12.70 -12.15
N THR A 258 -1.65 12.00 -11.35
CA THR A 258 -0.62 11.06 -11.82
C THR A 258 -1.20 9.67 -12.11
N PRO A 259 -1.24 9.20 -13.38
CA PRO A 259 -1.75 7.87 -13.70
C PRO A 259 -1.04 6.73 -12.96
N ALA A 260 0.28 6.86 -12.75
CA ALA A 260 1.08 5.89 -12.01
C ALA A 260 0.61 5.72 -10.56
N TYR A 261 0.29 6.82 -9.87
CA TYR A 261 -0.28 6.77 -8.52
C TYR A 261 -1.64 6.05 -8.51
N ARG A 262 -2.55 6.44 -9.40
CA ARG A 262 -3.89 5.81 -9.45
C ARG A 262 -3.82 4.32 -9.71
N LEU A 263 -2.95 3.88 -10.64
CA LEU A 263 -2.74 2.46 -10.91
C LEU A 263 -2.13 1.74 -9.70
N ARG A 264 -1.09 2.32 -9.09
CA ARG A 264 -0.43 1.75 -7.91
C ARG A 264 -1.39 1.58 -6.74
N ARG A 265 -2.19 2.61 -6.42
CA ARG A 265 -3.23 2.55 -5.39
C ARG A 265 -4.23 1.43 -5.68
N ARG A 266 -4.76 1.34 -6.90
CA ARG A 266 -5.68 0.27 -7.31
C ARG A 266 -5.07 -1.12 -7.13
N VAL A 267 -3.80 -1.30 -7.56
CA VAL A 267 -3.12 -2.59 -7.41
C VAL A 267 -2.93 -2.95 -5.94
N ARG A 268 -2.51 -2.02 -5.09
CA ARG A 268 -2.38 -2.26 -3.65
C ARG A 268 -3.70 -2.68 -3.01
N GLN A 269 -4.79 -2.01 -3.36
CA GLN A 269 -6.11 -2.20 -2.75
C GLN A 269 -6.84 -3.44 -3.25
N SER A 270 -6.58 -3.88 -4.48
CA SER A 270 -7.41 -4.93 -5.11
C SER A 270 -6.64 -6.09 -5.70
N TYR A 271 -5.34 -5.95 -5.96
CA TYR A 271 -4.57 -6.94 -6.72
C TYR A 271 -3.30 -7.42 -6.03
N THR A 272 -3.22 -7.33 -4.69
CA THR A 272 -2.21 -8.04 -3.93
C THR A 272 -2.75 -9.41 -3.50
N TRP A 273 -1.89 -10.43 -3.41
CA TRP A 273 -2.31 -11.76 -2.96
C TRP A 273 -3.02 -11.73 -1.60
N ARG A 274 -2.62 -10.83 -0.71
CA ARG A 274 -3.25 -10.68 0.61
C ARG A 274 -4.69 -10.16 0.51
N GLN A 275 -4.97 -9.19 -0.38
CA GLN A 275 -6.32 -8.68 -0.61
C GLN A 275 -7.21 -9.73 -1.27
N ILE A 276 -6.70 -10.35 -2.33
CA ILE A 276 -7.40 -11.43 -3.04
C ILE A 276 -7.71 -12.60 -2.10
N PHE A 277 -6.74 -13.00 -1.26
CA PHE A 277 -6.99 -14.04 -0.28
C PHE A 277 -8.13 -13.69 0.67
N ARG A 278 -8.10 -12.49 1.26
CA ARG A 278 -9.12 -12.04 2.23
C ARG A 278 -10.50 -11.90 1.63
N HIS A 279 -10.59 -11.33 0.42
CA HIS A 279 -11.87 -10.96 -0.17
C HIS A 279 -12.48 -12.06 -1.05
N ASP A 280 -11.64 -12.84 -1.71
CA ASP A 280 -12.09 -13.78 -2.72
C ASP A 280 -11.83 -15.24 -2.34
N ILE A 281 -10.61 -15.58 -1.85
CA ILE A 281 -10.21 -16.97 -1.61
C ILE A 281 -10.73 -17.49 -0.26
N GLU A 282 -10.54 -16.73 0.83
CA GLU A 282 -10.94 -17.17 2.17
C GLU A 282 -12.44 -17.48 2.28
N PRO A 283 -13.37 -16.68 1.69
CA PRO A 283 -14.78 -17.05 1.63
C PRO A 283 -15.06 -18.33 0.86
N LEU A 284 -14.33 -18.58 -0.25
CA LEU A 284 -14.45 -19.83 -1.00
C LEU A 284 -14.09 -21.05 -0.17
N LEU A 285 -13.03 -20.96 0.64
CA LEU A 285 -12.55 -22.05 1.49
C LEU A 285 -13.46 -22.32 2.69
N LYS A 286 -14.22 -21.33 3.13
CA LYS A 286 -15.15 -21.45 4.26
C LYS A 286 -16.54 -21.97 3.87
N GLY A 287 -16.75 -22.28 2.58
CA GLY A 287 -18.03 -22.81 2.07
C GLY A 287 -19.11 -21.73 2.05
N GLY A 288 -18.81 -20.56 1.48
CA GLY A 288 -19.71 -19.42 1.34
C GLY A 288 -20.96 -19.69 0.53
#